data_ea1e5365dc5eada6740c1e1d2162ec19
#
_entry.id   ea1e5365dc5eada6740c1e1d2162ec19
#
_cell.length_a   1.000
_cell.length_b   1.000
_cell.length_c   1.000
_cell.angle_alpha   90.00
_cell.angle_beta   90.00
_cell.angle_gamma   90.00
#
_symmetry.space_group_name_H-M   'P 1'
#
loop_
_entity.id
_entity.type
_entity.pdbx_description
1 polymer ?
#
loop_
_entity_poly.entity_id
_entity_poly.type
_entity_poly.pdbx_seq_one_letter_code
_entity_poly.pdbx_strand_id
1 'polypeptide(L)'
;MKNKVQFFFIKVGIIFFLLISNSHTETFEFEAENIETINNDLIKASNKIIVKNNLGITIYGEKLILDKKKQTYTITEDVVFEDKKELLKIKTQKIVYDVEKNIVKSYGLTNINKDDQYNIETSNITYNRLTQKIFSNDKTLIKDLRGNKLIVKELDISLIEDLLVAQNAQLTDSELNIYDIEKLYYHLKEKKIAGKDLVINKDNTISINNYLPRVKSRSFNFKDEKLTMEKSVYTNCKKRDGCPPWSIQAEKIVHDQKEKTVNYTNALLKFFDIPVLYFPKFFHPDPSVERRSGFLTPTFSANNSNSYFKIPYFFEIADNSDFTLSPRFYDNSETIFQGEYRLITKKTEHTFDASIKNDSINLLDDSDSRTHFFSNSTINTDLNYFDTSEMNIQLQSASGNKYLKSYDITSPIVTSNTTLNSKINFQGSNDDLDFSISSEIYENLSKEKDSDKYEFILPNFNITKNIETGLDGFLSLTNAGYNKLFDTNVNEKVL
;
A
#
# COMPACT_ATOMS: atom_id res chain seq x y z
N MET A 1 -14.53 -62.55 -80.31
CA MET A 1 -14.94 -61.94 -79.03
C MET A 1 -14.42 -60.48 -79.06
N LYS A 2 -15.33 -59.54 -79.09
CA LYS A 2 -15.08 -58.13 -79.36
C LYS A 2 -14.92 -57.40 -78.07
N ASN A 3 -13.72 -56.78 -77.80
CA ASN A 3 -13.55 -55.83 -76.77
C ASN A 3 -13.74 -54.40 -77.29
N LYS A 4 -14.76 -53.76 -76.80
CA LYS A 4 -15.05 -52.36 -77.00
C LYS A 4 -14.20 -51.58 -76.00
N VAL A 5 -13.24 -50.78 -76.48
CA VAL A 5 -12.55 -49.75 -75.73
C VAL A 5 -13.42 -48.46 -75.82
N GLN A 6 -13.99 -48.04 -74.72
CA GLN A 6 -14.69 -46.78 -74.59
C GLN A 6 -13.64 -45.69 -74.26
N PHE A 7 -13.47 -44.76 -75.21
CA PHE A 7 -12.74 -43.52 -75.00
C PHE A 7 -13.58 -42.60 -74.14
N PHE A 8 -13.11 -42.32 -72.94
CA PHE A 8 -13.69 -41.32 -72.05
C PHE A 8 -13.01 -39.98 -72.33
N PHE A 9 -13.74 -39.05 -72.99
CA PHE A 9 -13.32 -37.67 -73.17
C PHE A 9 -13.51 -36.92 -71.88
N ILE A 10 -12.42 -36.67 -71.12
CA ILE A 10 -12.41 -35.73 -70.02
C ILE A 10 -12.35 -34.32 -70.64
N LYS A 11 -13.46 -33.63 -70.63
CA LYS A 11 -13.49 -32.18 -70.82
C LYS A 11 -12.85 -31.53 -69.61
N VAL A 12 -11.58 -31.18 -69.72
CA VAL A 12 -10.90 -30.27 -68.76
C VAL A 12 -11.47 -28.87 -69.05
N GLY A 13 -12.48 -28.50 -68.29
CA GLY A 13 -12.92 -27.11 -68.19
C GLY A 13 -11.87 -26.31 -67.40
N ILE A 14 -11.06 -25.54 -68.07
CA ILE A 14 -10.22 -24.52 -67.42
C ILE A 14 -11.18 -23.48 -66.90
N ILE A 15 -11.56 -23.58 -65.63
CA ILE A 15 -12.19 -22.52 -64.86
C ILE A 15 -11.05 -21.53 -64.57
N PHE A 16 -10.93 -20.51 -65.39
CA PHE A 16 -10.15 -19.34 -65.07
C PHE A 16 -10.88 -18.62 -63.93
N PHE A 17 -10.53 -18.94 -62.72
CA PHE A 17 -10.94 -18.19 -61.54
C PHE A 17 -10.18 -16.85 -61.64
N LEU A 18 -10.80 -15.88 -62.26
CA LEU A 18 -10.43 -14.47 -62.10
C LEU A 18 -10.59 -14.18 -60.61
N LEU A 19 -9.50 -14.32 -59.85
CA LEU A 19 -9.32 -13.64 -58.58
C LEU A 19 -9.39 -12.13 -58.92
N ILE A 20 -10.62 -11.62 -58.93
CA ILE A 20 -10.82 -10.18 -58.79
C ILE A 20 -10.36 -9.92 -57.34
N SER A 21 -9.07 -9.64 -57.18
CA SER A 21 -8.63 -8.88 -56.04
C SER A 21 -9.37 -7.55 -56.11
N ASN A 22 -10.42 -7.43 -55.29
CA ASN A 22 -10.96 -6.14 -54.96
C ASN A 22 -9.82 -5.34 -54.29
N SER A 23 -8.95 -4.74 -55.08
CA SER A 23 -8.13 -3.65 -54.60
C SER A 23 -9.11 -2.52 -54.29
N HIS A 24 -9.55 -2.42 -53.05
CA HIS A 24 -10.17 -1.23 -52.54
C HIS A 24 -9.11 -0.12 -52.63
N THR A 25 -9.03 0.56 -53.77
CA THR A 25 -8.23 1.77 -53.85
C THR A 25 -8.86 2.77 -52.88
N GLU A 26 -8.08 3.23 -51.91
CA GLU A 26 -8.51 4.31 -51.03
C GLU A 26 -8.82 5.55 -51.90
N THR A 27 -10.07 5.95 -51.91
CA THR A 27 -10.49 7.19 -52.57
C THR A 27 -10.64 8.26 -51.52
N PHE A 28 -9.92 9.36 -51.68
CA PHE A 28 -10.01 10.52 -50.81
C PHE A 28 -10.80 11.63 -51.45
N GLU A 29 -11.74 12.17 -50.71
CA GLU A 29 -12.49 13.37 -51.04
C GLU A 29 -12.13 14.47 -50.05
N PHE A 30 -12.06 15.72 -50.49
CA PHE A 30 -11.87 16.85 -49.59
C PHE A 30 -12.85 17.97 -49.87
N GLU A 31 -13.26 18.64 -48.80
CA GLU A 31 -14.13 19.82 -48.81
C GLU A 31 -13.37 21.00 -48.21
N ALA A 32 -13.56 22.19 -48.73
CA ALA A 32 -12.97 23.45 -48.24
C ALA A 32 -13.80 24.65 -48.69
N GLU A 33 -13.73 25.76 -47.95
CA GLU A 33 -14.40 27.00 -48.38
C GLU A 33 -13.70 27.68 -49.58
N ASN A 34 -12.36 27.61 -49.64
CA ASN A 34 -11.56 28.17 -50.71
C ASN A 34 -10.62 27.13 -51.28
N ILE A 35 -10.62 26.98 -52.63
CA ILE A 35 -9.74 26.03 -53.33
C ILE A 35 -9.01 26.79 -54.43
N GLU A 36 -7.68 26.69 -54.43
CA GLU A 36 -6.79 27.28 -55.44
C GLU A 36 -5.94 26.18 -56.09
N THR A 37 -6.00 26.08 -57.44
CA THR A 37 -5.13 25.17 -58.18
C THR A 37 -3.91 25.95 -58.64
N ILE A 38 -2.74 25.65 -58.12
CA ILE A 38 -1.48 26.32 -58.43
C ILE A 38 -0.94 25.82 -59.76
N ASN A 39 -0.97 24.52 -59.98
CA ASN A 39 -0.60 23.85 -61.21
C ASN A 39 -1.30 22.48 -61.32
N ASN A 40 -1.03 21.69 -62.34
CA ASN A 40 -1.68 20.38 -62.56
C ASN A 40 -1.49 19.39 -61.40
N ASP A 41 -0.41 19.53 -60.63
CA ASP A 41 0.00 18.59 -59.55
C ASP A 41 -0.26 19.14 -58.15
N LEU A 42 -0.48 20.45 -57.96
CA LEU A 42 -0.56 21.10 -56.66
C LEU A 42 -1.85 21.86 -56.44
N ILE A 43 -2.61 21.47 -55.45
CA ILE A 43 -3.83 22.15 -55.00
C ILE A 43 -3.59 22.70 -53.57
N LYS A 44 -3.97 23.95 -53.37
CA LYS A 44 -4.09 24.55 -52.04
C LYS A 44 -5.56 24.77 -51.72
N ALA A 45 -5.92 24.52 -50.47
CA ALA A 45 -7.25 24.85 -49.98
C ALA A 45 -7.14 25.45 -48.57
N SER A 46 -8.12 26.28 -48.21
CA SER A 46 -8.15 26.95 -46.91
C SER A 46 -9.56 27.09 -46.38
N ASN A 47 -9.65 27.19 -45.08
CA ASN A 47 -10.84 27.32 -44.26
C ASN A 47 -11.71 26.04 -44.24
N LYS A 48 -11.97 25.52 -43.08
CA LYS A 48 -12.82 24.35 -42.81
C LYS A 48 -12.48 23.13 -43.69
N ILE A 49 -11.22 22.75 -43.70
CA ILE A 49 -10.77 21.56 -44.44
C ILE A 49 -11.34 20.31 -43.80
N ILE A 50 -11.96 19.46 -44.63
CA ILE A 50 -12.39 18.11 -44.25
C ILE A 50 -11.92 17.17 -45.35
N VAL A 51 -11.01 16.26 -45.03
CA VAL A 51 -10.55 15.18 -45.90
C VAL A 51 -11.13 13.88 -45.41
N LYS A 52 -11.83 13.14 -46.25
CA LYS A 52 -12.47 11.87 -45.91
C LYS A 52 -12.04 10.76 -46.85
N ASN A 53 -12.02 9.53 -46.35
CA ASN A 53 -11.90 8.38 -47.23
C ASN A 53 -13.04 7.36 -46.98
N ASN A 54 -13.15 6.41 -47.93
CA ASN A 54 -14.12 5.33 -47.85
C ASN A 54 -13.84 4.28 -46.77
N LEU A 55 -12.68 4.34 -46.08
CA LEU A 55 -12.25 3.38 -45.05
C LEU A 55 -12.39 3.92 -43.62
N GLY A 56 -13.07 5.06 -43.44
CA GLY A 56 -13.37 5.58 -42.07
C GLY A 56 -12.35 6.59 -41.54
N ILE A 57 -11.46 7.12 -42.39
CA ILE A 57 -10.58 8.24 -42.02
C ILE A 57 -11.28 9.54 -42.24
N THR A 58 -11.11 10.46 -41.29
CA THR A 58 -11.50 11.85 -41.43
C THR A 58 -10.40 12.75 -40.88
N ILE A 59 -9.98 13.76 -41.64
CA ILE A 59 -8.99 14.75 -41.21
C ILE A 59 -9.60 16.14 -41.32
N TYR A 60 -9.55 16.88 -40.21
CA TYR A 60 -9.99 18.25 -40.11
C TYR A 60 -8.80 19.19 -40.02
N GLY A 61 -8.89 20.43 -40.47
CA GLY A 61 -7.87 21.45 -40.34
C GLY A 61 -8.27 22.75 -41.04
N GLU A 62 -7.36 23.73 -41.05
CA GLU A 62 -7.65 25.04 -41.63
C GLU A 62 -6.95 25.27 -42.99
N LYS A 63 -5.83 24.61 -43.27
CA LYS A 63 -5.09 24.72 -44.52
C LYS A 63 -4.68 23.36 -45.06
N LEU A 64 -4.83 23.16 -46.36
CA LEU A 64 -4.48 21.94 -47.07
C LEU A 64 -3.55 22.25 -48.23
N ILE A 65 -2.52 21.44 -48.41
CA ILE A 65 -1.72 21.34 -49.62
C ILE A 65 -1.78 19.90 -50.09
N LEU A 66 -2.37 19.67 -51.26
CA LEU A 66 -2.40 18.36 -51.92
C LEU A 66 -1.36 18.34 -53.04
N ASP A 67 -0.37 17.47 -52.93
CA ASP A 67 0.57 17.13 -54.00
C ASP A 67 0.11 15.83 -54.67
N LYS A 68 -0.50 15.94 -55.85
CA LYS A 68 -1.03 14.80 -56.59
C LYS A 68 0.06 13.87 -57.11
N LYS A 69 1.24 14.40 -57.43
CA LYS A 69 2.37 13.61 -57.94
C LYS A 69 2.96 12.74 -56.84
N LYS A 70 3.05 13.26 -55.60
CA LYS A 70 3.54 12.52 -54.43
C LYS A 70 2.42 11.83 -53.67
N GLN A 71 1.17 12.00 -54.06
CA GLN A 71 -0.01 11.51 -53.34
C GLN A 71 0.02 11.86 -51.84
N THR A 72 0.37 13.12 -51.50
CA THR A 72 0.49 13.56 -50.12
C THR A 72 -0.51 14.69 -49.81
N TYR A 73 -1.17 14.55 -48.65
CA TYR A 73 -2.01 15.57 -48.04
C TYR A 73 -1.24 16.20 -46.89
N THR A 74 -0.93 17.48 -46.96
CA THR A 74 -0.36 18.25 -45.84
C THR A 74 -1.43 19.17 -45.29
N ILE A 75 -1.88 18.92 -44.09
CA ILE A 75 -2.91 19.69 -43.38
C ILE A 75 -2.26 20.40 -42.19
N THR A 76 -2.59 21.68 -41.99
CA THR A 76 -2.03 22.50 -40.92
C THR A 76 -3.11 23.32 -40.23
N GLU A 77 -2.81 23.75 -39.00
CA GLU A 77 -3.64 24.56 -38.10
C GLU A 77 -4.85 23.76 -37.57
N ASP A 78 -4.85 23.51 -36.25
CA ASP A 78 -5.87 22.80 -35.48
C ASP A 78 -6.29 21.45 -36.09
N VAL A 79 -5.27 20.65 -36.47
CA VAL A 79 -5.50 19.40 -37.18
C VAL A 79 -6.03 18.32 -36.25
N VAL A 80 -7.13 17.70 -36.68
CA VAL A 80 -7.71 16.51 -36.00
C VAL A 80 -7.79 15.38 -37.03
N PHE A 81 -7.06 14.31 -36.78
CA PHE A 81 -7.12 13.06 -37.54
C PHE A 81 -7.94 12.03 -36.79
N GLU A 82 -8.92 11.43 -37.40
CA GLU A 82 -9.76 10.38 -36.85
C GLU A 82 -9.69 9.11 -37.69
N ASP A 83 -9.35 7.98 -37.07
CA ASP A 83 -9.48 6.65 -37.66
C ASP A 83 -10.56 5.89 -36.86
N LYS A 84 -11.76 5.81 -37.45
CA LYS A 84 -12.92 5.18 -36.79
C LYS A 84 -12.75 3.68 -36.57
N LYS A 85 -11.99 3.02 -37.46
CA LYS A 85 -11.75 1.59 -37.37
C LYS A 85 -10.89 1.26 -36.17
N GLU A 86 -9.87 2.07 -35.93
CA GLU A 86 -8.93 1.85 -34.82
C GLU A 86 -9.31 2.61 -33.55
N LEU A 87 -10.45 3.32 -33.52
CA LEU A 87 -10.88 4.22 -32.43
C LEU A 87 -9.74 5.15 -31.98
N LEU A 88 -9.07 5.75 -32.99
CA LEU A 88 -7.89 6.58 -32.78
C LEU A 88 -8.20 8.02 -33.20
N LYS A 89 -7.89 8.96 -32.30
CA LYS A 89 -8.00 10.39 -32.56
C LYS A 89 -6.68 11.08 -32.26
N ILE A 90 -6.13 11.79 -33.24
CA ILE A 90 -4.85 12.50 -33.13
C ILE A 90 -5.11 14.00 -33.32
N LYS A 91 -4.71 14.82 -32.36
CA LYS A 91 -4.77 16.28 -32.43
C LYS A 91 -3.36 16.85 -32.52
N THR A 92 -3.08 17.73 -33.44
CA THR A 92 -1.76 18.33 -33.66
C THR A 92 -1.84 19.61 -34.48
N GLN A 93 -0.72 20.30 -34.68
CA GLN A 93 -0.66 21.50 -35.50
C GLN A 93 -0.45 21.21 -37.01
N LYS A 94 0.17 20.07 -37.32
CA LYS A 94 0.45 19.70 -38.72
C LYS A 94 0.46 18.19 -38.89
N ILE A 95 -0.20 17.72 -39.93
CA ILE A 95 -0.14 16.33 -40.41
C ILE A 95 0.30 16.29 -41.87
N VAL A 96 1.12 15.32 -42.21
CA VAL A 96 1.42 14.89 -43.57
C VAL A 96 0.98 13.44 -43.72
N TYR A 97 0.00 13.21 -44.60
CA TYR A 97 -0.47 11.88 -44.93
C TYR A 97 0.05 11.46 -46.30
N ASP A 98 0.89 10.46 -46.35
CA ASP A 98 1.40 9.81 -47.57
C ASP A 98 0.46 8.63 -47.88
N VAL A 99 -0.38 8.80 -48.89
CA VAL A 99 -1.41 7.80 -49.25
C VAL A 99 -0.78 6.54 -49.82
N GLU A 100 0.26 6.67 -50.67
CA GLU A 100 0.93 5.52 -51.27
C GLU A 100 1.57 4.60 -50.25
N LYS A 101 2.20 5.19 -49.21
CA LYS A 101 2.84 4.45 -48.15
C LYS A 101 1.91 4.11 -46.99
N ASN A 102 0.70 4.70 -46.98
CA ASN A 102 -0.23 4.62 -45.85
C ASN A 102 0.40 5.09 -44.53
N ILE A 103 1.16 6.18 -44.56
CA ILE A 103 1.86 6.74 -43.41
C ILE A 103 1.33 8.12 -43.05
N VAL A 104 0.90 8.29 -41.81
CA VAL A 104 0.53 9.60 -41.25
C VAL A 104 1.66 10.06 -40.34
N LYS A 105 2.18 11.27 -40.58
CA LYS A 105 3.20 11.92 -39.75
C LYS A 105 2.64 13.18 -39.12
N SER A 106 2.70 13.33 -37.82
CA SER A 106 2.46 14.60 -37.15
C SER A 106 3.77 15.37 -36.92
N TYR A 107 3.66 16.67 -36.77
CA TYR A 107 4.78 17.55 -36.45
C TYR A 107 4.39 18.49 -35.30
N GLY A 108 5.26 18.58 -34.30
CA GLY A 108 5.04 19.34 -33.09
C GLY A 108 4.21 18.56 -32.05
N LEU A 109 3.71 19.27 -31.05
CA LEU A 109 2.92 18.69 -29.96
C LEU A 109 1.72 17.91 -30.50
N THR A 110 1.58 16.69 -30.08
CA THR A 110 0.57 15.76 -30.58
C THR A 110 -0.12 15.06 -29.42
N ASN A 111 -1.43 15.15 -29.37
CA ASN A 111 -2.28 14.44 -28.43
C ASN A 111 -3.00 13.31 -29.14
N ILE A 112 -2.85 12.09 -28.62
CA ILE A 112 -3.48 10.88 -29.12
C ILE A 112 -4.48 10.40 -28.08
N ASN A 113 -5.73 10.24 -28.50
CA ASN A 113 -6.75 9.56 -27.70
C ASN A 113 -7.00 8.20 -28.35
N LYS A 114 -6.89 7.13 -27.57
CA LYS A 114 -7.17 5.76 -27.98
C LYS A 114 -8.31 5.20 -27.14
N ASP A 115 -9.43 4.90 -27.80
CA ASP A 115 -10.59 4.22 -27.20
C ASP A 115 -11.14 4.92 -25.94
N ASP A 116 -10.96 6.24 -25.83
CA ASP A 116 -11.27 7.09 -24.67
C ASP A 116 -10.69 6.60 -23.33
N GLN A 117 -9.81 5.58 -23.34
CA GLN A 117 -9.19 5.03 -22.14
C GLN A 117 -7.79 5.59 -21.86
N TYR A 118 -7.07 5.99 -22.92
CA TYR A 118 -5.70 6.47 -22.81
C TYR A 118 -5.56 7.82 -23.48
N ASN A 119 -4.95 8.76 -22.78
CA ASN A 119 -4.51 10.04 -23.35
C ASN A 119 -2.99 10.04 -23.42
N ILE A 120 -2.45 10.19 -24.64
CA ILE A 120 -1.02 10.13 -24.94
C ILE A 120 -0.57 11.50 -25.44
N GLU A 121 0.30 12.15 -24.72
CA GLU A 121 0.91 13.44 -25.05
C GLU A 121 2.34 13.22 -25.51
N THR A 122 2.65 13.55 -26.75
CA THR A 122 3.98 13.36 -27.36
C THR A 122 4.26 14.42 -28.43
N SER A 123 5.30 14.24 -29.22
CA SER A 123 5.59 15.05 -30.42
C SER A 123 5.97 14.14 -31.59
N ASN A 124 5.79 14.66 -32.82
CA ASN A 124 6.37 14.04 -34.03
C ASN A 124 6.10 12.54 -34.22
N ILE A 125 4.84 12.11 -34.18
CA ILE A 125 4.51 10.70 -34.38
C ILE A 125 4.59 10.26 -35.83
N THR A 126 4.84 8.98 -36.03
CA THR A 126 4.65 8.27 -37.29
C THR A 126 3.64 7.15 -37.06
N TYR A 127 2.48 7.21 -37.69
CA TYR A 127 1.48 6.16 -37.70
C TYR A 127 1.49 5.45 -39.05
N ASN A 128 1.93 4.21 -39.05
CA ASN A 128 1.87 3.34 -40.24
C ASN A 128 0.56 2.53 -40.19
N ARG A 129 -0.37 2.80 -41.06
CA ARG A 129 -1.69 2.18 -41.09
C ARG A 129 -1.67 0.75 -41.61
N LEU A 130 -0.71 0.39 -42.49
CA LEU A 130 -0.58 -1.00 -42.97
C LEU A 130 -0.14 -1.96 -41.85
N THR A 131 0.82 -1.51 -41.05
CA THR A 131 1.33 -2.31 -39.92
C THR A 131 0.59 -2.00 -38.64
N GLN A 132 -0.31 -1.01 -38.63
CA GLN A 132 -1.04 -0.50 -37.48
C GLN A 132 -0.12 -0.18 -36.29
N LYS A 133 1.02 0.46 -36.56
CA LYS A 133 2.01 0.85 -35.55
C LYS A 133 2.10 2.36 -35.43
N ILE A 134 2.15 2.84 -34.20
CA ILE A 134 2.41 4.23 -33.85
C ILE A 134 3.76 4.30 -33.18
N PHE A 135 4.61 5.19 -33.65
CA PHE A 135 5.96 5.37 -33.15
C PHE A 135 6.27 6.85 -32.94
N SER A 136 7.01 7.16 -31.87
CA SER A 136 7.63 8.46 -31.62
C SER A 136 8.96 8.31 -30.92
N ASN A 137 9.99 9.07 -31.34
CA ASN A 137 11.28 9.17 -30.65
C ASN A 137 11.28 10.22 -29.53
N ASP A 138 10.18 10.94 -29.37
CA ASP A 138 10.10 12.03 -28.39
C ASP A 138 9.54 11.52 -27.06
N LYS A 139 9.93 12.21 -26.00
CA LYS A 139 9.40 11.94 -24.65
C LYS A 139 7.87 11.96 -24.67
N THR A 140 7.27 10.89 -24.21
CA THR A 140 5.83 10.66 -24.23
C THR A 140 5.29 10.50 -22.83
N LEU A 141 4.18 11.17 -22.55
CA LEU A 141 3.39 11.03 -21.34
C LEU A 141 2.07 10.33 -21.65
N ILE A 142 1.82 9.22 -21.00
CA ILE A 142 0.58 8.45 -21.12
C ILE A 142 -0.17 8.52 -19.80
N LYS A 143 -1.44 8.90 -19.86
CA LYS A 143 -2.33 8.97 -18.69
C LYS A 143 -3.50 8.01 -18.90
N ASP A 144 -3.84 7.26 -17.88
CA ASP A 144 -5.05 6.43 -17.85
C ASP A 144 -6.18 7.09 -17.03
N LEU A 145 -7.37 6.50 -17.10
CA LEU A 145 -8.55 6.99 -16.35
C LEU A 145 -8.42 6.88 -14.82
N ARG A 146 -7.48 6.08 -14.32
CA ARG A 146 -7.24 5.89 -12.87
C ARG A 146 -6.27 6.94 -12.31
N GLY A 147 -5.71 7.79 -13.15
CA GLY A 147 -4.73 8.80 -12.77
C GLY A 147 -3.28 8.32 -12.80
N ASN A 148 -3.01 7.09 -13.24
CA ASN A 148 -1.64 6.62 -13.44
C ASN A 148 -0.98 7.40 -14.57
N LYS A 149 0.31 7.69 -14.40
CA LYS A 149 1.14 8.44 -15.36
C LYS A 149 2.33 7.58 -15.75
N LEU A 150 2.45 7.28 -17.03
CA LEU A 150 3.60 6.58 -17.60
C LEU A 150 4.38 7.55 -18.49
N ILE A 151 5.63 7.76 -18.17
CA ILE A 151 6.58 8.56 -18.95
C ILE A 151 7.55 7.61 -19.63
N VAL A 152 7.69 7.71 -20.95
CA VAL A 152 8.62 6.93 -21.76
C VAL A 152 9.47 7.85 -22.62
N LYS A 153 10.69 7.41 -22.97
CA LYS A 153 11.57 8.17 -23.87
C LYS A 153 11.14 8.03 -25.32
N GLU A 154 10.73 6.83 -25.70
CA GLU A 154 10.31 6.46 -27.04
C GLU A 154 8.98 5.74 -26.94
N LEU A 155 8.09 6.00 -27.89
CA LEU A 155 6.78 5.36 -27.99
C LEU A 155 6.79 4.36 -29.13
N ASP A 156 6.44 3.10 -28.86
CA ASP A 156 6.17 2.06 -29.88
C ASP A 156 4.90 1.32 -29.48
N ILE A 157 3.83 1.55 -30.21
CA ILE A 157 2.51 0.91 -29.99
C ILE A 157 2.14 0.10 -31.22
N SER A 158 1.88 -1.19 -31.04
CA SER A 158 1.21 -2.06 -32.00
C SER A 158 -0.29 -2.11 -31.70
N LEU A 159 -1.11 -1.58 -32.58
CA LEU A 159 -2.57 -1.62 -32.44
C LEU A 159 -3.15 -3.02 -32.72
N ILE A 160 -2.46 -3.84 -33.53
CA ILE A 160 -2.84 -5.23 -33.81
C ILE A 160 -2.68 -6.10 -32.55
N GLU A 161 -1.55 -5.94 -31.88
CA GLU A 161 -1.20 -6.74 -30.71
C GLU A 161 -1.71 -6.11 -29.39
N ASP A 162 -2.28 -4.91 -29.47
CA ASP A 162 -2.62 -4.05 -28.32
C ASP A 162 -1.45 -3.91 -27.33
N LEU A 163 -0.24 -3.80 -27.86
CA LEU A 163 1.00 -3.84 -27.11
C LEU A 163 1.76 -2.52 -27.23
N LEU A 164 2.06 -1.93 -26.08
CA LEU A 164 3.02 -0.84 -25.96
C LEU A 164 4.35 -1.41 -25.47
N VAL A 165 5.42 -1.09 -26.19
CA VAL A 165 6.80 -1.40 -25.80
C VAL A 165 7.53 -0.09 -25.53
N ALA A 166 8.20 0.00 -24.38
CA ALA A 166 8.97 1.18 -24.03
C ALA A 166 10.29 0.84 -23.36
N GLN A 167 11.27 1.72 -23.54
CA GLN A 167 12.55 1.67 -22.84
C GLN A 167 12.66 2.86 -21.89
N ASN A 168 13.32 2.66 -20.74
CA ASN A 168 13.51 3.67 -19.71
C ASN A 168 12.18 4.36 -19.33
N ALA A 169 11.20 3.53 -18.97
CA ALA A 169 9.88 3.97 -18.57
C ALA A 169 9.83 4.31 -17.07
N GLN A 170 9.09 5.35 -16.72
CA GLN A 170 8.77 5.70 -15.35
C GLN A 170 7.25 5.72 -15.19
N LEU A 171 6.72 4.80 -14.39
CA LEU A 171 5.31 4.75 -14.02
C LEU A 171 5.13 5.38 -12.63
N THR A 172 4.17 6.27 -12.50
CA THR A 172 3.68 6.78 -11.22
C THR A 172 2.23 6.37 -11.08
N ASP A 173 1.92 5.62 -10.03
CA ASP A 173 0.55 5.19 -9.76
C ASP A 173 -0.26 6.25 -8.98
N SER A 174 -1.53 5.97 -8.73
CA SER A 174 -2.45 6.86 -8.00
C SER A 174 -2.05 7.07 -6.53
N GLU A 175 -1.21 6.19 -5.96
CA GLU A 175 -0.68 6.27 -4.59
C GLU A 175 0.69 6.96 -4.55
N LEU A 176 1.15 7.54 -5.66
CA LEU A 176 2.44 8.20 -5.83
C LEU A 176 3.65 7.26 -5.67
N ASN A 177 3.49 5.95 -5.85
CA ASN A 177 4.63 5.06 -5.97
C ASN A 177 5.28 5.25 -7.34
N ILE A 178 6.61 5.28 -7.37
CA ILE A 178 7.40 5.47 -8.58
C ILE A 178 8.07 4.16 -8.95
N TYR A 179 7.83 3.72 -10.17
CA TYR A 179 8.37 2.50 -10.78
C TYR A 179 9.28 2.89 -11.94
N ASP A 180 10.58 2.78 -11.74
CA ASP A 180 11.57 2.96 -12.81
C ASP A 180 11.82 1.60 -13.49
N ILE A 181 11.62 1.52 -14.81
CA ILE A 181 11.59 0.28 -15.57
C ILE A 181 12.50 0.44 -16.79
N GLU A 182 13.52 -0.43 -16.94
CA GLU A 182 14.40 -0.36 -18.09
C GLU A 182 13.69 -0.79 -19.37
N LYS A 183 12.94 -1.90 -19.33
CA LYS A 183 12.16 -2.38 -20.47
C LYS A 183 10.76 -2.77 -20.06
N LEU A 184 9.76 -2.13 -20.67
CA LEU A 184 8.34 -2.28 -20.38
C LEU A 184 7.60 -2.90 -21.58
N TYR A 185 6.69 -3.82 -21.28
CA TYR A 185 5.68 -4.37 -22.19
C TYR A 185 4.32 -4.19 -21.53
N TYR A 186 3.45 -3.41 -22.15
CA TYR A 186 2.11 -3.15 -21.63
C TYR A 186 1.04 -3.60 -22.62
N HIS A 187 0.34 -4.69 -22.30
CA HIS A 187 -0.84 -5.14 -23.04
C HIS A 187 -2.06 -4.31 -22.62
N LEU A 188 -2.48 -3.41 -23.50
CA LEU A 188 -3.47 -2.38 -23.19
C LEU A 188 -4.85 -2.95 -22.84
N LYS A 189 -5.37 -3.92 -23.62
CA LYS A 189 -6.66 -4.57 -23.36
C LYS A 189 -6.64 -5.44 -22.11
N GLU A 190 -5.62 -6.24 -21.94
CA GLU A 190 -5.49 -7.14 -20.78
C GLU A 190 -5.10 -6.39 -19.50
N LYS A 191 -4.71 -5.12 -19.59
CA LYS A 191 -4.15 -4.32 -18.48
C LYS A 191 -2.99 -5.03 -17.77
N LYS A 192 -2.21 -5.79 -18.53
CA LYS A 192 -1.08 -6.57 -18.04
C LYS A 192 0.21 -5.84 -18.37
N ILE A 193 1.03 -5.63 -17.35
CA ILE A 193 2.35 -5.02 -17.47
C ILE A 193 3.40 -6.07 -17.14
N ALA A 194 4.41 -6.20 -17.98
CA ALA A 194 5.58 -7.03 -17.72
C ALA A 194 6.85 -6.27 -18.10
N GLY A 195 7.97 -6.63 -17.52
CA GLY A 195 9.21 -5.95 -17.85
C GLY A 195 10.45 -6.50 -17.17
N LYS A 196 11.54 -5.76 -17.37
CA LYS A 196 12.86 -6.07 -16.80
C LYS A 196 13.43 -4.86 -16.07
N ASP A 197 14.29 -5.16 -15.09
CA ASP A 197 15.05 -4.20 -14.31
C ASP A 197 14.15 -3.11 -13.71
N LEU A 198 13.22 -3.58 -12.87
CA LEU A 198 12.30 -2.74 -12.10
C LEU A 198 12.97 -2.23 -10.83
N VAL A 199 12.85 -0.93 -10.58
CA VAL A 199 13.16 -0.29 -9.29
C VAL A 199 11.92 0.42 -8.79
N ILE A 200 11.46 0.07 -7.59
CA ILE A 200 10.32 0.72 -6.94
C ILE A 200 10.85 1.65 -5.85
N ASN A 201 10.44 2.90 -5.91
CA ASN A 201 10.71 3.92 -4.91
C ASN A 201 9.38 4.58 -4.52
N LYS A 202 9.18 4.83 -3.24
CA LYS A 202 8.06 5.66 -2.78
C LYS A 202 8.46 7.14 -2.84
N ASP A 203 7.53 8.04 -3.17
CA ASP A 203 7.83 9.47 -3.20
C ASP A 203 8.21 9.98 -1.79
N ASN A 204 9.32 10.70 -1.69
CA ASN A 204 9.86 11.24 -0.44
C ASN A 204 8.98 12.31 0.22
N THR A 205 7.97 12.83 -0.48
CA THR A 205 7.15 13.96 0.01
C THR A 205 6.15 13.56 1.10
N ILE A 206 5.87 12.27 1.29
CA ILE A 206 4.80 11.77 2.19
C ILE A 206 5.35 11.04 3.43
N SER A 207 6.65 10.70 3.48
CA SER A 207 7.20 9.91 4.58
C SER A 207 7.66 10.76 5.76
N ILE A 208 6.97 10.63 6.89
CA ILE A 208 7.30 11.31 8.17
C ILE A 208 8.63 10.79 8.77
N ASN A 209 9.10 9.59 8.42
CA ASN A 209 10.23 8.93 9.11
C ASN A 209 11.45 8.60 8.24
N ASN A 210 11.57 9.07 6.99
CA ASN A 210 12.73 8.80 6.10
C ASN A 210 13.06 7.31 5.84
N TYR A 211 12.20 6.37 6.23
CA TYR A 211 12.31 4.94 5.94
C TYR A 211 11.39 4.61 4.78
N LEU A 212 11.96 4.48 3.59
CA LEU A 212 11.20 4.22 2.37
C LEU A 212 11.49 2.81 1.87
N PRO A 213 10.47 1.95 1.76
CA PRO A 213 10.63 0.65 1.16
C PRO A 213 11.13 0.80 -0.29
N ARG A 214 12.17 0.06 -0.63
CA ARG A 214 12.76 0.00 -1.97
C ARG A 214 12.85 -1.43 -2.42
N VAL A 215 12.45 -1.67 -3.65
CA VAL A 215 12.58 -2.98 -4.29
C VAL A 215 13.34 -2.82 -5.59
N LYS A 216 14.28 -3.72 -5.83
CA LYS A 216 14.90 -3.90 -7.14
C LYS A 216 14.62 -5.32 -7.61
N SER A 217 14.15 -5.48 -8.84
CA SER A 217 13.80 -6.77 -9.42
C SER A 217 14.33 -6.90 -10.83
N ARG A 218 14.79 -8.11 -11.19
CA ARG A 218 15.30 -8.39 -12.54
C ARG A 218 14.19 -8.53 -13.57
N SER A 219 13.05 -9.10 -13.18
CA SER A 219 11.88 -9.21 -14.04
C SER A 219 10.60 -9.08 -13.19
N PHE A 220 9.55 -8.59 -13.79
CA PHE A 220 8.27 -8.43 -13.11
C PHE A 220 7.10 -8.64 -14.05
N ASN A 221 5.95 -8.96 -13.45
CA ASN A 221 4.67 -9.06 -14.11
C ASN A 221 3.58 -8.55 -13.16
N PHE A 222 2.79 -7.60 -13.64
CA PHE A 222 1.62 -7.08 -12.94
C PHE A 222 0.36 -7.51 -13.69
N LYS A 223 -0.51 -8.23 -13.04
CA LYS A 223 -1.81 -8.66 -13.53
C LYS A 223 -2.76 -8.93 -12.37
N ASP A 224 -4.05 -8.58 -12.51
CA ASP A 224 -5.11 -8.86 -11.53
C ASP A 224 -4.74 -8.39 -10.11
N GLU A 225 -4.23 -7.16 -9.99
CA GLU A 225 -3.80 -6.54 -8.71
C GLU A 225 -2.65 -7.27 -8.00
N LYS A 226 -1.92 -8.16 -8.73
CA LYS A 226 -0.73 -8.86 -8.23
C LYS A 226 0.50 -8.44 -8.99
N LEU A 227 1.46 -7.87 -8.26
CA LEU A 227 2.80 -7.58 -8.74
C LEU A 227 3.72 -8.75 -8.37
N THR A 228 4.08 -9.57 -9.35
CA THR A 228 5.06 -10.64 -9.18
C THR A 228 6.42 -10.16 -9.64
N MET A 229 7.43 -10.29 -8.81
CA MET A 229 8.80 -9.86 -9.03
C MET A 229 9.75 -11.03 -8.83
N GLU A 230 10.69 -11.25 -9.75
CA GLU A 230 11.64 -12.36 -9.72
C GLU A 230 13.06 -11.86 -9.52
N LYS A 231 13.87 -12.63 -8.78
CA LYS A 231 15.25 -12.29 -8.42
C LYS A 231 15.35 -10.89 -7.85
N SER A 232 14.63 -10.68 -6.75
CA SER A 232 14.38 -9.36 -6.20
C SER A 232 15.11 -9.14 -4.88
N VAL A 233 15.41 -7.87 -4.61
CA VAL A 233 16.00 -7.42 -3.35
C VAL A 233 15.10 -6.33 -2.77
N TYR A 234 14.73 -6.49 -1.50
CA TYR A 234 13.93 -5.53 -0.73
C TYR A 234 14.75 -4.96 0.43
N THR A 235 14.60 -3.68 0.70
CA THR A 235 15.08 -3.03 1.92
C THR A 235 14.25 -1.78 2.23
N ASN A 236 14.15 -1.41 3.50
CA ASN A 236 13.58 -0.12 3.92
C ASN A 236 14.64 0.81 4.56
N CYS A 237 15.92 0.49 4.44
CA CYS A 237 16.98 1.35 4.93
C CYS A 237 17.04 2.68 4.16
N LYS A 238 17.52 3.74 4.81
CA LYS A 238 17.80 5.01 4.11
C LYS A 238 18.74 4.80 2.93
N LYS A 239 18.49 5.53 1.83
CA LYS A 239 19.39 5.53 0.68
C LYS A 239 20.73 6.15 1.11
N ARG A 240 21.81 5.40 0.92
CA ARG A 240 23.19 5.81 1.18
C ARG A 240 24.11 5.18 0.16
N ASP A 241 25.34 5.65 0.09
CA ASP A 241 26.36 5.00 -0.75
C ASP A 241 26.73 3.62 -0.15
N GLY A 242 26.84 2.63 -1.01
CA GLY A 242 27.11 1.24 -0.63
C GLY A 242 25.86 0.39 -0.40
N CYS A 243 26.05 -0.81 0.16
CA CYS A 243 24.98 -1.75 0.44
C CYS A 243 24.14 -1.31 1.65
N PRO A 244 22.85 -1.62 1.68
CA PRO A 244 22.01 -1.36 2.84
C PRO A 244 22.46 -2.21 4.03
N PRO A 245 22.33 -1.70 5.30
CA PRO A 245 22.66 -2.48 6.49
C PRO A 245 21.93 -3.82 6.56
N TRP A 246 20.71 -3.90 6.04
CA TRP A 246 20.00 -5.15 5.87
C TRP A 246 19.18 -5.15 4.57
N SER A 247 19.00 -6.32 4.02
CA SER A 247 18.17 -6.56 2.85
C SER A 247 17.58 -7.96 2.86
N ILE A 248 16.47 -8.14 2.17
CA ILE A 248 15.88 -9.45 1.88
C ILE A 248 16.05 -9.69 0.39
N GLN A 249 16.87 -10.68 0.03
CA GLN A 249 16.99 -11.17 -1.33
C GLN A 249 16.07 -12.37 -1.49
N ALA A 250 15.18 -12.35 -2.49
CA ALA A 250 14.24 -13.44 -2.72
C ALA A 250 14.28 -13.89 -4.19
N GLU A 251 14.01 -15.17 -4.42
CA GLU A 251 13.81 -15.68 -5.77
C GLU A 251 12.53 -15.08 -6.37
N LYS A 252 11.47 -15.00 -5.56
CA LYS A 252 10.19 -14.43 -5.97
C LYS A 252 9.57 -13.61 -4.83
N ILE A 253 9.10 -12.42 -5.17
CA ILE A 253 8.26 -11.57 -4.31
C ILE A 253 6.92 -11.37 -5.01
N VAL A 254 5.81 -11.58 -4.31
CA VAL A 254 4.46 -11.32 -4.80
C VAL A 254 3.79 -10.30 -3.88
N HIS A 255 3.57 -9.10 -4.39
CA HIS A 255 2.74 -8.10 -3.73
C HIS A 255 1.31 -8.26 -4.23
N ASP A 256 0.44 -8.76 -3.37
CA ASP A 256 -0.99 -8.92 -3.59
C ASP A 256 -1.71 -7.72 -3.02
N GLN A 257 -2.14 -6.79 -3.89
CA GLN A 257 -2.80 -5.55 -3.47
C GLN A 257 -4.21 -5.80 -2.92
N LYS A 258 -4.87 -6.86 -3.38
CA LYS A 258 -6.20 -7.25 -2.90
C LYS A 258 -6.14 -7.78 -1.47
N GLU A 259 -5.24 -8.72 -1.21
CA GLU A 259 -5.03 -9.33 0.10
C GLU A 259 -4.14 -8.46 1.01
N LYS A 260 -3.59 -7.36 0.47
CA LYS A 260 -2.66 -6.45 1.15
C LYS A 260 -1.50 -7.20 1.81
N THR A 261 -0.85 -8.09 1.06
CA THR A 261 0.27 -8.91 1.53
C THR A 261 1.46 -8.86 0.58
N VAL A 262 2.65 -8.93 1.15
CA VAL A 262 3.90 -9.14 0.42
C VAL A 262 4.44 -10.52 0.78
N ASN A 263 4.41 -11.43 -0.17
CA ASN A 263 4.81 -12.82 -0.02
C ASN A 263 6.17 -13.07 -0.65
N TYR A 264 7.03 -13.78 0.05
CA TYR A 264 8.40 -14.09 -0.35
C TYR A 264 8.57 -15.60 -0.51
N THR A 265 9.30 -16.00 -1.55
CA THR A 265 9.69 -17.39 -1.77
C THR A 265 11.22 -17.47 -1.90
N ASN A 266 11.84 -18.43 -1.23
CA ASN A 266 13.29 -18.64 -1.19
C ASN A 266 14.03 -17.34 -0.84
N ALA A 267 13.73 -16.79 0.35
CA ALA A 267 14.27 -15.52 0.80
C ALA A 267 15.48 -15.69 1.72
N LEU A 268 16.46 -14.84 1.51
CA LEU A 268 17.67 -14.71 2.33
C LEU A 268 17.67 -13.34 2.99
N LEU A 269 17.65 -13.30 4.32
CA LEU A 269 17.94 -12.10 5.08
C LEU A 269 19.44 -11.89 5.11
N LYS A 270 19.89 -10.71 4.71
CA LYS A 270 21.29 -10.31 4.65
C LYS A 270 21.55 -9.10 5.54
N PHE A 271 22.68 -9.12 6.22
CA PHE A 271 23.27 -7.94 6.89
C PHE A 271 24.59 -7.61 6.23
N PHE A 272 24.73 -6.41 5.68
CA PHE A 272 25.90 -5.95 4.91
C PHE A 272 26.33 -6.99 3.84
N ASP A 273 25.34 -7.51 3.08
CA ASP A 273 25.47 -8.56 2.07
C ASP A 273 25.81 -9.97 2.57
N ILE A 274 26.02 -10.17 3.88
CA ILE A 274 26.26 -11.48 4.47
C ILE A 274 24.90 -12.15 4.73
N PRO A 275 24.62 -13.34 4.16
CA PRO A 275 23.38 -14.07 4.43
C PRO A 275 23.41 -14.63 5.85
N VAL A 276 22.36 -14.33 6.65
CA VAL A 276 22.24 -14.78 8.05
C VAL A 276 21.07 -15.72 8.28
N LEU A 277 19.98 -15.57 7.52
CA LEU A 277 18.78 -16.38 7.67
C LEU A 277 18.16 -16.71 6.33
N TYR A 278 17.68 -17.95 6.18
CA TYR A 278 16.95 -18.42 5.02
C TYR A 278 15.50 -18.75 5.40
N PHE A 279 14.58 -18.24 4.58
CA PHE A 279 13.15 -18.51 4.69
C PHE A 279 12.64 -19.14 3.39
N PRO A 280 12.19 -20.40 3.40
CA PRO A 280 11.58 -21.02 2.22
C PRO A 280 10.35 -20.25 1.74
N LYS A 281 9.51 -19.83 2.69
CA LYS A 281 8.36 -18.96 2.48
C LYS A 281 8.16 -18.10 3.72
N PHE A 282 7.88 -16.81 3.51
CA PHE A 282 7.38 -15.95 4.57
C PHE A 282 6.56 -14.81 3.93
N PHE A 283 5.80 -14.13 4.73
CA PHE A 283 5.05 -12.95 4.28
C PHE A 283 5.04 -11.88 5.37
N HIS A 284 4.77 -10.66 4.96
CA HIS A 284 4.38 -9.58 5.85
C HIS A 284 3.21 -8.80 5.24
N PRO A 285 2.43 -8.08 6.05
CA PRO A 285 1.39 -7.20 5.52
C PRO A 285 2.00 -6.06 4.69
N ASP A 286 1.21 -5.56 3.74
CA ASP A 286 1.54 -4.32 3.05
C ASP A 286 1.67 -3.16 4.05
N PRO A 287 2.56 -2.18 3.83
CA PRO A 287 2.70 -1.01 4.71
C PRO A 287 1.42 -0.17 4.90
N SER A 288 0.43 -0.32 4.03
CA SER A 288 -0.88 0.34 4.17
C SER A 288 -1.81 -0.33 5.20
N VAL A 289 -1.45 -1.53 5.69
CA VAL A 289 -2.23 -2.26 6.69
C VAL A 289 -1.83 -1.78 8.07
N GLU A 290 -2.75 -1.12 8.76
CA GLU A 290 -2.50 -0.59 10.11
C GLU A 290 -2.38 -1.70 11.16
N ARG A 291 -3.19 -2.77 11.03
CA ARG A 291 -3.23 -3.90 11.97
C ARG A 291 -3.35 -5.22 11.23
N ARG A 292 -2.60 -6.22 11.65
CA ARG A 292 -2.68 -7.60 11.14
C ARG A 292 -2.01 -8.58 12.09
N SER A 293 -2.60 -9.76 12.25
CA SER A 293 -1.99 -10.86 13.03
C SER A 293 -0.66 -11.30 12.42
N GLY A 294 0.34 -11.48 13.28
CA GLY A 294 1.68 -11.90 12.85
C GLY A 294 2.72 -11.80 13.94
N PHE A 295 3.91 -12.32 13.65
CA PHE A 295 5.07 -12.18 14.55
C PHE A 295 5.53 -10.73 14.62
N LEU A 296 5.72 -10.23 15.83
CA LEU A 296 6.37 -8.96 16.09
C LEU A 296 7.89 -9.15 16.13
N THR A 297 8.62 -8.05 16.17
CA THR A 297 10.09 -8.07 16.22
C THR A 297 10.60 -8.89 17.40
N PRO A 298 11.34 -9.98 17.18
CA PRO A 298 11.95 -10.73 18.27
C PRO A 298 12.97 -9.89 19.01
N THR A 299 13.10 -10.12 20.30
CA THR A 299 14.11 -9.47 21.13
C THR A 299 14.99 -10.51 21.81
N PHE A 300 16.27 -10.19 21.92
CA PHE A 300 17.24 -10.97 22.64
C PHE A 300 17.84 -10.10 23.74
N SER A 301 17.85 -10.61 24.97
CA SER A 301 18.51 -9.97 26.09
C SER A 301 19.63 -10.89 26.60
N ALA A 302 20.85 -10.36 26.65
CA ALA A 302 21.99 -11.04 27.20
C ALA A 302 22.37 -10.37 28.52
N ASN A 303 22.11 -11.02 29.64
CA ASN A 303 22.47 -10.57 30.98
C ASN A 303 23.24 -11.66 31.69
N ASN A 304 24.17 -11.30 32.60
CA ASN A 304 24.99 -12.27 33.29
C ASN A 304 24.17 -13.27 34.16
N SER A 305 22.91 -12.98 34.42
CA SER A 305 22.06 -13.78 35.32
C SER A 305 20.88 -14.45 34.57
N ASN A 306 20.34 -13.88 33.51
CA ASN A 306 19.14 -14.40 32.85
C ASN A 306 19.11 -13.93 31.39
N SER A 307 19.79 -14.62 30.50
CA SER A 307 19.67 -14.37 29.07
C SER A 307 18.38 -14.98 28.51
N TYR A 308 17.64 -14.25 27.71
CA TYR A 308 16.42 -14.78 27.11
C TYR A 308 16.23 -14.36 25.67
N PHE A 309 15.47 -15.17 24.95
CA PHE A 309 14.91 -14.87 23.63
C PHE A 309 13.40 -14.74 23.74
N LYS A 310 12.85 -13.59 23.29
CA LYS A 310 11.41 -13.30 23.27
C LYS A 310 10.93 -13.20 21.83
N ILE A 311 9.85 -13.93 21.49
CA ILE A 311 9.24 -13.91 20.15
C ILE A 311 7.74 -13.63 20.25
N PRO A 312 7.31 -12.35 20.25
CA PRO A 312 5.90 -12.02 20.40
C PRO A 312 5.12 -12.34 19.12
N TYR A 313 3.87 -12.76 19.29
CA TYR A 313 2.89 -12.91 18.22
C TYR A 313 1.65 -12.08 18.54
N PHE A 314 1.29 -11.20 17.60
CA PHE A 314 0.10 -10.35 17.69
C PHE A 314 -1.07 -11.03 16.99
N PHE A 315 -2.21 -11.11 17.65
CA PHE A 315 -3.49 -11.59 17.13
C PHE A 315 -4.43 -10.40 17.00
N GLU A 316 -4.79 -10.05 15.81
CA GLU A 316 -5.91 -9.15 15.51
C GLU A 316 -7.20 -9.97 15.66
N ILE A 317 -7.99 -9.69 16.71
CA ILE A 317 -9.24 -10.42 16.97
C ILE A 317 -10.40 -9.70 16.27
N ALA A 318 -10.47 -8.39 16.40
CA ALA A 318 -11.44 -7.53 15.75
C ALA A 318 -10.86 -6.11 15.62
N ASP A 319 -11.54 -5.22 14.89
CA ASP A 319 -11.10 -3.82 14.71
C ASP A 319 -10.84 -3.09 16.04
N ASN A 320 -11.53 -3.51 17.10
CA ASN A 320 -11.49 -2.89 18.41
C ASN A 320 -10.88 -3.79 19.49
N SER A 321 -10.32 -4.95 19.15
CA SER A 321 -9.71 -5.86 20.12
C SER A 321 -8.53 -6.63 19.53
N ASP A 322 -7.53 -6.88 20.36
CA ASP A 322 -6.35 -7.65 20.03
C ASP A 322 -5.78 -8.41 21.22
N PHE A 323 -4.91 -9.37 20.90
CA PHE A 323 -4.17 -10.13 21.91
C PHE A 323 -2.73 -10.31 21.45
N THR A 324 -1.78 -10.08 22.33
CA THR A 324 -0.35 -10.33 22.07
C THR A 324 0.16 -11.42 23.00
N LEU A 325 0.60 -12.54 22.43
CA LEU A 325 1.28 -13.59 23.17
C LEU A 325 2.80 -13.41 23.03
N SER A 326 3.51 -13.32 24.14
CA SER A 326 4.94 -13.03 24.22
C SER A 326 5.70 -14.13 25.00
N PRO A 327 5.97 -15.28 24.37
CA PRO A 327 6.80 -16.30 24.99
C PRO A 327 8.26 -15.82 25.14
N ARG A 328 8.86 -16.10 26.28
CA ARG A 328 10.27 -15.86 26.62
C ARG A 328 10.94 -17.18 26.98
N PHE A 329 12.01 -17.51 26.31
CA PHE A 329 12.79 -18.71 26.49
C PHE A 329 14.13 -18.33 27.11
N TYR A 330 14.39 -18.79 28.31
CA TYR A 330 15.61 -18.50 29.09
C TYR A 330 16.67 -19.57 28.86
N ASP A 331 17.94 -19.22 29.06
CA ASP A 331 19.10 -20.10 28.92
C ASP A 331 19.12 -21.27 29.94
N ASN A 332 18.45 -21.09 31.08
CA ASN A 332 18.28 -22.11 32.14
C ASN A 332 17.10 -23.06 31.90
N SER A 333 16.54 -23.11 30.68
CA SER A 333 15.38 -23.92 30.29
C SER A 333 14.03 -23.46 30.87
N GLU A 334 13.98 -22.35 31.60
CA GLU A 334 12.73 -21.75 32.05
C GLU A 334 11.99 -21.09 30.86
N THR A 335 10.68 -21.10 30.91
CA THR A 335 9.85 -20.45 29.91
C THR A 335 8.77 -19.61 30.60
N ILE A 336 8.60 -18.38 30.13
CA ILE A 336 7.51 -17.51 30.56
C ILE A 336 6.60 -17.22 29.34
N PHE A 337 5.31 -17.45 29.54
CA PHE A 337 4.27 -17.03 28.63
C PHE A 337 3.58 -15.78 29.17
N GLN A 338 3.68 -14.66 28.46
CA GLN A 338 2.99 -13.41 28.80
C GLN A 338 1.96 -13.12 27.75
N GLY A 339 0.73 -12.80 28.14
CA GLY A 339 -0.37 -12.43 27.24
C GLY A 339 -0.92 -11.05 27.61
N GLU A 340 -1.05 -10.17 26.63
CA GLU A 340 -1.69 -8.87 26.74
C GLU A 340 -2.95 -8.85 25.86
N TYR A 341 -4.11 -8.56 26.45
CA TYR A 341 -5.38 -8.39 25.74
C TYR A 341 -5.87 -6.97 25.87
N ARG A 342 -6.27 -6.35 24.74
CA ARG A 342 -6.81 -5.00 24.70
C ARG A 342 -8.18 -5.00 24.03
N LEU A 343 -9.10 -4.22 24.59
CA LEU A 343 -10.45 -4.02 24.05
C LEU A 343 -10.85 -2.56 24.21
N ILE A 344 -11.27 -1.93 23.13
CA ILE A 344 -11.79 -0.57 23.12
C ILE A 344 -13.22 -0.58 22.57
N THR A 345 -14.15 0.02 23.30
CA THR A 345 -15.51 0.25 22.84
C THR A 345 -15.80 1.75 22.85
N LYS A 346 -17.00 2.16 22.47
CA LYS A 346 -17.39 3.59 22.52
C LYS A 346 -17.33 4.18 23.94
N LYS A 347 -17.50 3.34 24.96
CA LYS A 347 -17.60 3.77 26.37
C LYS A 347 -16.56 3.15 27.28
N THR A 348 -15.81 2.15 26.81
CA THR A 348 -14.89 1.42 27.69
C THR A 348 -13.57 1.14 26.99
N GLU A 349 -12.49 1.20 27.74
CA GLU A 349 -11.16 0.75 27.35
C GLU A 349 -10.65 -0.24 28.40
N HIS A 350 -10.20 -1.40 27.96
CA HIS A 350 -9.71 -2.47 28.83
C HIS A 350 -8.35 -2.96 28.34
N THR A 351 -7.40 -3.07 29.26
CA THR A 351 -6.12 -3.75 29.04
C THR A 351 -5.92 -4.78 30.13
N PHE A 352 -5.65 -6.00 29.75
CA PHE A 352 -5.33 -7.11 30.63
C PHE A 352 -3.94 -7.63 30.27
N ASP A 353 -3.09 -7.83 31.25
CA ASP A 353 -1.75 -8.43 31.10
C ASP A 353 -1.55 -9.51 32.11
N ALA A 354 -1.20 -10.70 31.70
CA ALA A 354 -0.99 -11.83 32.55
C ALA A 354 0.21 -12.64 32.12
N SER A 355 0.92 -13.23 33.04
CA SER A 355 1.96 -14.20 32.71
C SER A 355 1.99 -15.41 33.65
N ILE A 356 2.54 -16.47 33.08
CA ILE A 356 2.85 -17.69 33.79
C ILE A 356 4.27 -18.14 33.48
N LYS A 357 5.05 -18.44 34.51
CA LYS A 357 6.35 -19.12 34.43
C LYS A 357 6.15 -20.62 34.62
N ASN A 358 6.76 -21.41 33.77
CA ASN A 358 6.79 -22.86 33.90
C ASN A 358 8.25 -23.36 33.94
N ASP A 359 8.61 -24.07 35.01
CA ASP A 359 9.97 -24.58 35.24
C ASP A 359 10.20 -25.97 34.62
N SER A 360 9.16 -26.65 34.22
CA SER A 360 9.22 -27.92 33.49
C SER A 360 7.83 -28.35 33.00
N ILE A 361 7.81 -29.21 32.01
CA ILE A 361 6.61 -29.73 31.34
C ILE A 361 5.62 -30.47 32.26
N ASN A 362 5.90 -30.58 33.55
CA ASN A 362 4.99 -31.16 34.52
C ASN A 362 4.00 -30.09 35.05
N LEU A 363 2.90 -29.93 34.33
CA LEU A 363 1.76 -29.08 34.66
C LEU A 363 1.05 -29.46 35.99
N LEU A 364 1.60 -30.42 36.78
CA LEU A 364 0.98 -31.00 37.98
C LEU A 364 1.77 -30.76 39.27
N ASP A 365 2.95 -30.14 39.22
CA ASP A 365 3.74 -29.82 40.42
C ASP A 365 3.63 -28.31 40.70
N ASP A 366 2.80 -27.99 41.68
CA ASP A 366 2.33 -26.64 42.02
C ASP A 366 3.36 -25.79 42.80
N SER A 367 4.56 -26.32 43.07
CA SER A 367 5.47 -25.69 44.04
C SER A 367 6.29 -24.51 43.51
N ASP A 368 6.41 -24.33 42.18
CA ASP A 368 7.25 -23.29 41.55
C ASP A 368 6.61 -22.44 40.50
N SER A 369 5.28 -22.53 40.28
CA SER A 369 4.61 -21.65 39.31
C SER A 369 4.59 -20.19 39.80
N ARG A 370 5.03 -19.29 38.96
CA ARG A 370 5.00 -17.85 39.21
C ARG A 370 4.08 -17.20 38.19
N THR A 371 3.18 -16.35 38.67
CA THR A 371 2.17 -15.70 37.84
C THR A 371 2.07 -14.21 38.17
N HIS A 372 1.61 -13.43 37.21
CA HIS A 372 1.02 -12.12 37.49
C HIS A 372 -0.28 -11.95 36.72
N PHE A 373 -1.13 -11.07 37.24
CA PHE A 373 -2.33 -10.58 36.59
C PHE A 373 -2.46 -9.08 36.85
N PHE A 374 -2.47 -8.31 35.77
CA PHE A 374 -2.71 -6.87 35.78
C PHE A 374 -3.89 -6.53 34.89
N SER A 375 -4.71 -5.62 35.35
CA SER A 375 -5.78 -5.07 34.53
C SER A 375 -5.94 -3.58 34.72
N ASN A 376 -6.28 -2.88 33.67
CA ASN A 376 -6.75 -1.50 33.71
C ASN A 376 -7.99 -1.38 32.86
N SER A 377 -9.06 -0.86 33.46
CA SER A 377 -10.37 -0.70 32.81
C SER A 377 -10.87 0.70 33.05
N THR A 378 -11.05 1.45 31.99
CA THR A 378 -11.64 2.81 31.98
C THR A 378 -13.03 2.74 31.40
N ILE A 379 -14.01 3.29 32.09
CA ILE A 379 -15.43 3.23 31.74
C ILE A 379 -16.02 4.63 31.79
N ASN A 380 -16.42 5.18 30.65
CA ASN A 380 -17.21 6.41 30.57
C ASN A 380 -18.62 6.10 31.05
N THR A 381 -19.01 6.70 32.19
CA THR A 381 -20.30 6.40 32.85
C THR A 381 -21.46 7.23 32.31
N ASP A 382 -21.15 8.33 31.58
CA ASP A 382 -22.12 9.24 30.95
C ASP A 382 -23.27 9.64 31.94
N LEU A 383 -22.95 9.97 33.19
CA LEU A 383 -23.93 10.39 34.16
C LEU A 383 -24.43 11.80 33.84
N ASN A 384 -25.73 11.98 33.71
CA ASN A 384 -26.39 13.23 33.28
C ASN A 384 -26.04 14.46 34.13
N TYR A 385 -25.54 14.29 35.33
CA TYR A 385 -25.14 15.37 36.22
C TYR A 385 -23.77 15.96 35.89
N PHE A 386 -22.92 15.23 35.22
CA PHE A 386 -21.57 15.63 34.84
C PHE A 386 -21.47 15.75 33.31
N ASP A 387 -20.69 16.71 32.84
CA ASP A 387 -20.34 16.81 31.42
C ASP A 387 -19.39 15.68 31.02
N THR A 388 -18.50 15.29 31.95
CA THR A 388 -17.65 14.09 31.81
C THR A 388 -17.70 13.29 33.10
N SER A 389 -17.87 11.99 32.98
CA SER A 389 -17.76 11.08 34.13
C SER A 389 -17.15 9.75 33.75
N GLU A 390 -16.20 9.31 34.56
CA GLU A 390 -15.36 8.16 34.28
C GLU A 390 -15.13 7.32 35.53
N MET A 391 -15.14 6.02 35.38
CA MET A 391 -14.70 5.06 36.40
C MET A 391 -13.47 4.31 35.87
N ASN A 392 -12.37 4.32 36.66
CA ASN A 392 -11.17 3.55 36.39
C ASN A 392 -11.01 2.44 37.44
N ILE A 393 -10.83 1.21 36.97
CA ILE A 393 -10.59 0.02 37.79
C ILE A 393 -9.23 -0.56 37.40
N GLN A 394 -8.30 -0.54 38.33
CA GLN A 394 -6.96 -1.10 38.16
C GLN A 394 -6.72 -2.20 39.18
N LEU A 395 -6.38 -3.39 38.71
CA LEU A 395 -6.01 -4.52 39.56
C LEU A 395 -4.60 -4.96 39.21
N GLN A 396 -3.78 -5.17 40.24
CA GLN A 396 -2.41 -5.61 40.11
C GLN A 396 -2.11 -6.70 41.14
N SER A 397 -1.68 -7.85 40.69
CA SER A 397 -1.31 -9.00 41.54
C SER A 397 -0.15 -9.79 40.96
N ALA A 398 0.75 -10.24 41.79
CA ALA A 398 1.86 -11.13 41.45
C ALA A 398 2.04 -12.21 42.50
N SER A 399 2.28 -13.46 42.09
CA SER A 399 2.37 -14.62 42.98
C SER A 399 3.68 -14.71 43.79
N GLY A 400 4.62 -13.82 43.60
CA GLY A 400 5.88 -13.86 44.32
C GLY A 400 6.61 -12.52 44.34
N ASN A 401 7.17 -12.22 45.50
CA ASN A 401 7.79 -10.92 45.80
C ASN A 401 8.93 -10.52 44.83
N LYS A 402 9.63 -11.47 44.25
CA LYS A 402 10.77 -11.22 43.35
C LYS A 402 10.46 -11.51 41.87
N TYR A 403 9.29 -12.06 41.56
CA TYR A 403 8.97 -12.54 40.21
C TYR A 403 9.15 -11.47 39.14
N LEU A 404 8.50 -10.32 39.30
CA LEU A 404 8.54 -9.25 38.34
C LEU A 404 9.96 -8.72 38.10
N LYS A 405 10.73 -8.56 39.18
CA LYS A 405 12.09 -8.04 39.13
C LYS A 405 13.09 -9.07 38.58
N SER A 406 13.01 -10.35 39.01
CA SER A 406 13.96 -11.38 38.61
C SER A 406 13.87 -11.72 37.13
N TYR A 407 12.69 -11.63 36.55
CA TYR A 407 12.45 -11.93 35.11
C TYR A 407 12.25 -10.71 34.27
N ASP A 408 12.50 -9.50 34.80
CA ASP A 408 12.32 -8.23 34.08
C ASP A 408 10.96 -8.16 33.35
N ILE A 409 9.89 -8.50 34.11
CA ILE A 409 8.53 -8.47 33.57
C ILE A 409 8.12 -7.00 33.36
N THR A 410 7.88 -6.64 32.12
CA THR A 410 7.38 -5.31 31.75
C THR A 410 5.91 -5.40 31.32
N SER A 411 5.11 -4.44 31.76
CA SER A 411 3.69 -4.32 31.41
C SER A 411 3.34 -2.89 31.11
N PRO A 412 2.40 -2.62 30.19
CA PRO A 412 1.91 -1.26 29.95
C PRO A 412 1.10 -0.70 31.13
N ILE A 413 0.66 -1.56 32.05
CA ILE A 413 -0.20 -1.19 33.19
C ILE A 413 0.62 -0.81 34.42
N VAL A 414 1.80 -1.42 34.62
CA VAL A 414 2.59 -1.30 35.83
C VAL A 414 3.84 -0.47 35.58
N THR A 415 4.03 0.56 36.40
CA THR A 415 5.20 1.44 36.37
C THR A 415 6.29 1.04 37.32
N SER A 416 6.00 0.19 38.34
CA SER A 416 6.94 -0.28 39.36
C SER A 416 6.92 -1.79 39.44
N ASN A 417 8.07 -2.43 39.44
CA ASN A 417 8.23 -3.87 39.69
C ASN A 417 8.45 -4.24 41.18
N THR A 418 8.34 -3.24 42.05
CA THR A 418 8.50 -3.43 43.53
C THR A 418 7.26 -3.01 44.31
N THR A 419 6.37 -2.22 43.72
CA THR A 419 5.13 -1.78 44.38
C THR A 419 3.98 -1.89 43.39
N LEU A 420 2.97 -2.67 43.78
CA LEU A 420 1.73 -2.81 43.05
C LEU A 420 0.68 -1.84 43.60
N ASN A 421 -0.18 -1.30 42.74
CA ASN A 421 -1.29 -0.45 43.16
C ASN A 421 -2.58 -0.93 42.49
N SER A 422 -3.48 -1.46 43.31
CA SER A 422 -4.85 -1.79 42.89
C SER A 422 -5.78 -0.69 43.36
N LYS A 423 -6.58 -0.15 42.44
CA LYS A 423 -7.49 0.96 42.76
C LYS A 423 -8.80 0.89 41.99
N ILE A 424 -9.85 1.47 42.60
CA ILE A 424 -11.09 1.86 41.95
C ILE A 424 -11.20 3.35 42.17
N ASN A 425 -11.33 4.09 41.06
CA ASN A 425 -11.46 5.53 41.06
C ASN A 425 -12.71 5.93 40.23
N PHE A 426 -13.52 6.83 40.76
CA PHE A 426 -14.56 7.51 40.04
C PHE A 426 -14.24 9.01 40.01
N GLN A 427 -14.36 9.61 38.84
CA GLN A 427 -14.24 11.06 38.64
C GLN A 427 -15.38 11.58 37.79
N GLY A 428 -15.83 12.78 38.09
CA GLY A 428 -16.85 13.47 37.30
C GLY A 428 -16.65 14.97 37.39
N SER A 429 -16.86 15.68 36.30
CA SER A 429 -16.76 17.14 36.24
C SER A 429 -17.86 17.73 35.40
N ASN A 430 -18.28 18.94 35.78
CA ASN A 430 -19.08 19.88 35.01
C ASN A 430 -18.52 21.30 35.22
N ASP A 431 -19.16 22.30 34.64
CA ASP A 431 -18.67 23.69 34.69
C ASP A 431 -18.39 24.18 36.13
N ASP A 432 -19.13 23.70 37.12
CA ASP A 432 -19.05 24.17 38.51
C ASP A 432 -18.41 23.17 39.48
N LEU A 433 -18.41 21.91 39.16
CA LEU A 433 -18.06 20.84 40.12
C LEU A 433 -17.07 19.86 39.56
N ASP A 434 -15.97 19.69 40.27
CA ASP A 434 -15.03 18.57 40.11
C ASP A 434 -15.18 17.62 41.31
N PHE A 435 -15.47 16.37 41.03
CA PHE A 435 -15.63 15.32 42.01
C PHE A 435 -14.73 14.13 41.69
N SER A 436 -13.97 13.64 42.66
CA SER A 436 -13.27 12.37 42.55
C SER A 436 -13.33 11.59 43.89
N ILE A 437 -13.45 10.28 43.76
CA ILE A 437 -13.37 9.36 44.90
C ILE A 437 -12.63 8.10 44.49
N SER A 438 -11.67 7.67 45.28
CA SER A 438 -10.92 6.44 45.04
C SER A 438 -10.79 5.57 46.30
N SER A 439 -10.56 4.28 46.04
CA SER A 439 -10.13 3.31 47.03
C SER A 439 -8.90 2.59 46.50
N GLU A 440 -7.81 2.57 47.23
CA GLU A 440 -6.50 2.14 46.77
C GLU A 440 -5.87 1.13 47.77
N ILE A 441 -5.19 0.14 47.20
CA ILE A 441 -4.41 -0.85 47.93
C ILE A 441 -3.03 -0.87 47.32
N TYR A 442 -2.03 -0.57 48.12
CA TYR A 442 -0.61 -0.67 47.74
C TYR A 442 -0.03 -1.94 48.32
N GLU A 443 0.68 -2.72 47.49
CA GLU A 443 1.41 -3.91 47.86
C GLU A 443 2.91 -3.71 47.60
N ASN A 444 3.73 -3.73 48.65
CA ASN A 444 5.19 -3.62 48.53
C ASN A 444 5.83 -5.00 48.42
N LEU A 445 6.22 -5.38 47.21
CA LEU A 445 6.84 -6.67 46.90
C LEU A 445 8.25 -6.85 47.51
N SER A 446 8.86 -5.81 48.08
CA SER A 446 10.16 -5.91 48.73
C SER A 446 10.05 -6.36 50.19
N LYS A 447 8.84 -6.44 50.71
CA LYS A 447 8.59 -6.85 52.12
C LYS A 447 8.12 -8.29 52.18
N GLU A 448 8.66 -9.03 53.17
CA GLU A 448 8.32 -10.46 53.38
C GLU A 448 7.14 -10.65 54.30
N LYS A 449 6.97 -9.72 55.26
CA LYS A 449 5.90 -9.81 56.27
C LYS A 449 4.67 -9.04 55.78
N ASP A 450 3.49 -9.66 55.90
CA ASP A 450 2.23 -9.05 55.45
C ASP A 450 1.91 -7.76 56.21
N SER A 451 2.32 -7.63 57.47
CA SER A 451 2.18 -6.41 58.26
C SER A 451 2.85 -5.17 57.70
N ASP A 452 3.91 -5.34 56.89
CA ASP A 452 4.65 -4.23 56.25
C ASP A 452 4.40 -4.14 54.74
N LYS A 453 3.63 -5.10 54.21
CA LYS A 453 3.46 -5.32 52.80
C LYS A 453 2.32 -4.47 52.22
N TYR A 454 1.25 -4.33 52.98
CA TYR A 454 0.02 -3.70 52.47
C TYR A 454 -0.25 -2.35 53.15
N GLU A 455 -0.68 -1.39 52.33
CA GLU A 455 -1.17 -0.08 52.69
C GLU A 455 -2.50 0.18 52.00
N PHE A 456 -3.51 0.64 52.75
CA PHE A 456 -4.85 0.87 52.26
C PHE A 456 -5.23 2.35 52.39
N ILE A 457 -5.80 2.92 51.34
CA ILE A 457 -6.40 4.27 51.35
C ILE A 457 -7.87 4.10 50.99
N LEU A 458 -8.76 4.22 52.02
CA LEU A 458 -10.17 3.82 51.93
C LEU A 458 -11.09 4.78 52.71
N PRO A 459 -11.79 5.76 52.11
CA PRO A 459 -11.60 6.29 50.77
C PRO A 459 -10.57 7.44 50.67
N ASN A 460 -10.23 7.85 49.46
CA ASN A 460 -9.62 9.13 49.16
C ASN A 460 -10.63 9.91 48.33
N PHE A 461 -10.97 11.16 48.70
CA PHE A 461 -11.91 11.95 47.95
C PHE A 461 -11.47 13.41 47.76
N ASN A 462 -11.88 14.02 46.69
CA ASN A 462 -11.71 15.43 46.43
C ASN A 462 -12.99 15.99 45.76
N ILE A 463 -13.50 17.07 46.30
CA ILE A 463 -14.67 17.78 45.81
C ILE A 463 -14.28 19.25 45.71
N THR A 464 -14.33 19.81 44.51
CA THR A 464 -14.09 21.23 44.25
C THR A 464 -15.33 21.84 43.61
N LYS A 465 -15.95 22.83 44.25
CA LYS A 465 -17.10 23.59 43.75
C LYS A 465 -16.68 25.00 43.44
N ASN A 466 -16.91 25.44 42.22
CA ASN A 466 -16.80 26.81 41.81
C ASN A 466 -18.14 27.52 41.99
N ILE A 467 -18.14 28.66 42.64
CA ILE A 467 -19.34 29.42 42.97
C ILE A 467 -19.23 30.76 42.26
N GLU A 468 -20.16 31.03 41.37
CA GLU A 468 -20.27 32.36 40.74
C GLU A 468 -20.70 33.38 41.82
N THR A 469 -19.89 34.40 42.00
CA THR A 469 -20.20 35.51 42.88
C THR A 469 -20.60 36.72 42.04
N GLY A 470 -21.53 37.51 42.46
CA GLY A 470 -21.86 38.76 41.78
C GLY A 470 -20.77 39.86 41.88
N LEU A 471 -19.54 39.47 42.28
CA LEU A 471 -18.38 40.34 42.40
C LEU A 471 -17.34 39.97 41.32
N ASP A 472 -16.44 40.90 40.98
CA ASP A 472 -15.33 40.62 40.07
C ASP A 472 -14.41 39.57 40.72
N GLY A 473 -14.46 38.32 40.18
CA GLY A 473 -13.67 37.19 40.65
C GLY A 473 -14.51 35.90 40.77
N PHE A 474 -13.83 34.81 41.12
CA PHE A 474 -14.49 33.50 41.37
C PHE A 474 -14.18 33.05 42.80
N LEU A 475 -15.09 32.30 43.38
CA LEU A 475 -14.94 31.63 44.68
C LEU A 475 -14.87 30.09 44.41
N SER A 476 -13.79 29.46 44.83
CA SER A 476 -13.67 27.99 44.78
C SER A 476 -13.63 27.43 46.19
N LEU A 477 -14.51 26.46 46.45
CA LEU A 477 -14.54 25.67 47.68
C LEU A 477 -14.04 24.28 47.42
N THR A 478 -12.89 23.90 48.06
CA THR A 478 -12.35 22.56 47.96
C THR A 478 -12.46 21.81 49.28
N ASN A 479 -13.02 20.61 49.22
CA ASN A 479 -13.03 19.66 50.35
C ASN A 479 -12.37 18.34 49.95
N ALA A 480 -11.26 18.00 50.57
CA ALA A 480 -10.48 16.81 50.28
C ALA A 480 -10.12 16.08 51.56
N GLY A 481 -10.09 14.78 51.51
CA GLY A 481 -9.72 13.95 52.62
C GLY A 481 -9.43 12.50 52.24
N TYR A 482 -8.74 11.81 53.09
CA TYR A 482 -8.50 10.39 52.95
C TYR A 482 -8.42 9.69 54.29
N ASN A 483 -8.71 8.39 54.28
CA ASN A 483 -8.53 7.51 55.41
C ASN A 483 -7.46 6.46 55.06
N LYS A 484 -6.32 6.47 55.76
CA LYS A 484 -5.18 5.59 55.52
C LYS A 484 -5.08 4.56 56.61
N LEU A 485 -5.04 3.30 56.20
CA LEU A 485 -4.86 2.13 57.08
C LEU A 485 -3.57 1.41 56.67
N PHE A 486 -2.77 1.05 57.63
CA PHE A 486 -1.60 0.22 57.45
C PHE A 486 -1.37 -0.69 58.67
N ASP A 487 -0.82 -1.87 58.43
CA ASP A 487 -0.41 -2.78 59.47
C ASP A 487 1.05 -2.54 59.80
N THR A 488 1.37 -2.60 61.09
CA THR A 488 2.74 -2.46 61.60
C THR A 488 3.27 -3.80 62.09
N ASN A 489 4.59 -3.91 62.26
CA ASN A 489 5.25 -5.09 62.82
C ASN A 489 4.84 -5.42 64.28
N VAL A 490 4.15 -4.54 64.98
CA VAL A 490 3.68 -4.71 66.36
C VAL A 490 2.22 -5.12 66.41
N ASN A 491 1.61 -5.55 65.34
CA ASN A 491 0.20 -5.95 65.21
C ASN A 491 -0.83 -4.88 65.61
N GLU A 492 -0.45 -3.62 65.53
CA GLU A 492 -1.38 -2.49 65.72
C GLU A 492 -1.87 -1.97 64.38
N LYS A 493 -3.18 -1.74 64.28
CA LYS A 493 -3.79 -1.00 63.19
C LYS A 493 -3.86 0.47 63.57
N VAL A 494 -3.22 1.30 62.79
CA VAL A 494 -3.25 2.76 62.94
C VAL A 494 -4.16 3.32 61.89
N LEU A 495 -5.19 4.04 62.31
CA LEU A 495 -6.13 4.76 61.49
C LEU A 495 -5.72 6.22 61.38
#